data_324e47ae82a89fe0fb230e38dfa1f8cc
#
_entry.id   324e47ae82a89fe0fb230e38dfa1f8cc
#
_cell.length_a   1.000
_cell.length_b   1.000
_cell.length_c   1.000
_cell.angle_alpha   90.00
_cell.angle_beta   90.00
_cell.angle_gamma   90.00
#
_symmetry.space_group_name_H-M   'P 1'
#
loop_
_entity.id
_entity.type
_entity.pdbx_description
1 polymer ?
#
loop_
_entity_poly.entity_id
_entity_poly.type
_entity_poly.pdbx_seq_one_letter_code
_entity_poly.pdbx_strand_id
1 'polypeptide(L)'
;AFLLTMFKLHRWLLLDINIGRPIVGIATIIFLLLSISGIVLWFPKKVRWKNVKQGFKIKTNANWKRINHDLHNTLGFYACVFILIMGITGLCWSFESYRKGFGNLIGAEIFNRTTPAFELDKTLKKEMVSIDEAIAIANKTLNYNGELSVSFPNKKNNYYVFRKANEANLSPVTTDNLYMDRSGSIMAVERFKEKPLSIKIASLIRPIHTGE
;
A
#
# COMPACT_ATOMS: atom_id res chain seq x y z
N ALA A 1 20.43 -8.36 -8.26
CA ALA A 1 19.88 -9.02 -9.47
C ALA A 1 18.67 -9.90 -9.14
N PHE A 2 18.76 -10.87 -8.21
CA PHE A 2 17.70 -11.84 -7.91
C PHE A 2 16.35 -11.21 -7.52
N LEU A 3 16.31 -10.34 -6.50
CA LEU A 3 15.07 -9.69 -6.03
C LEU A 3 14.38 -8.87 -7.14
N LEU A 4 15.15 -8.18 -7.97
CA LEU A 4 14.61 -7.43 -9.10
C LEU A 4 13.98 -8.35 -10.15
N THR A 5 14.58 -9.52 -10.40
CA THR A 5 14.02 -10.52 -11.30
C THR A 5 12.70 -11.08 -10.76
N MET A 6 12.64 -11.42 -9.46
CA MET A 6 11.41 -11.89 -8.81
C MET A 6 10.31 -10.82 -8.85
N PHE A 7 10.67 -9.54 -8.61
CA PHE A 7 9.75 -8.43 -8.73
C PHE A 7 9.17 -8.27 -10.15
N LYS A 8 10.01 -8.39 -11.18
CA LYS A 8 9.57 -8.33 -12.58
C LYS A 8 8.70 -9.55 -12.94
N LEU A 9 9.08 -10.74 -12.48
CA LEU A 9 8.30 -11.96 -12.67
C LEU A 9 6.90 -11.83 -12.06
N HIS A 10 6.82 -11.37 -10.82
CA HIS A 10 5.55 -11.16 -10.11
C HIS A 10 4.63 -10.17 -10.81
N ARG A 11 5.18 -9.06 -11.36
CA ARG A 11 4.37 -7.95 -11.88
C ARG A 11 3.98 -8.09 -13.35
N TRP A 12 4.83 -8.70 -14.18
CA TRP A 12 4.62 -8.81 -15.63
C TRP A 12 5.30 -10.01 -16.29
N LEU A 13 5.60 -11.06 -15.52
CA LEU A 13 6.14 -12.36 -16.02
C LEU A 13 7.43 -12.21 -16.84
N LEU A 14 8.26 -11.19 -16.54
CA LEU A 14 9.47 -10.86 -17.35
C LEU A 14 9.18 -10.48 -18.81
N LEU A 15 7.92 -10.35 -19.20
CA LEU A 15 7.48 -9.90 -20.52
C LEU A 15 7.54 -8.38 -20.64
N ASP A 16 7.16 -7.84 -21.82
CA ASP A 16 6.87 -6.41 -21.94
C ASP A 16 5.74 -6.01 -20.97
N ILE A 17 5.88 -4.84 -20.37
CA ILE A 17 4.97 -4.37 -19.30
C ILE A 17 3.53 -4.22 -19.79
N ASN A 18 3.32 -3.87 -21.07
CA ASN A 18 2.01 -3.69 -21.68
C ASN A 18 1.30 -5.03 -21.94
N ILE A 19 2.06 -6.12 -22.05
CA ILE A 19 1.54 -7.47 -22.24
C ILE A 19 1.46 -8.20 -20.91
N GLY A 20 2.53 -8.19 -20.12
CA GLY A 20 2.61 -8.98 -18.90
C GLY A 20 1.68 -8.51 -17.79
N ARG A 21 1.48 -7.19 -17.63
CA ARG A 21 0.55 -6.65 -16.61
C ARG A 21 -0.90 -7.09 -16.81
N PRO A 22 -1.50 -6.98 -17.99
CA PRO A 22 -2.85 -7.50 -18.22
C PRO A 22 -2.97 -9.00 -17.95
N ILE A 23 -1.96 -9.81 -18.36
CA ILE A 23 -1.96 -11.25 -18.10
C ILE A 23 -1.99 -11.54 -16.60
N VAL A 24 -1.10 -10.91 -15.82
CA VAL A 24 -1.07 -11.06 -14.37
C VAL A 24 -2.38 -10.57 -13.74
N GLY A 25 -2.94 -9.46 -14.23
CA GLY A 25 -4.21 -8.93 -13.76
C GLY A 25 -5.37 -9.89 -14.00
N ILE A 26 -5.50 -10.47 -15.20
CA ILE A 26 -6.54 -11.47 -15.51
C ILE A 26 -6.36 -12.73 -14.65
N ALA A 27 -5.13 -13.23 -14.53
CA ALA A 27 -4.82 -14.36 -13.66
C ALA A 27 -5.21 -14.07 -12.20
N THR A 28 -4.98 -12.85 -11.71
CA THR A 28 -5.39 -12.42 -10.37
C THR A 28 -6.90 -12.41 -10.21
N ILE A 29 -7.66 -11.95 -11.21
CA ILE A 29 -9.14 -12.00 -11.18
C ILE A 29 -9.63 -13.44 -11.08
N ILE A 30 -9.11 -14.33 -11.93
CA ILE A 30 -9.47 -15.75 -11.91
C ILE A 30 -9.13 -16.35 -10.54
N PHE A 31 -7.95 -16.04 -10.01
CA PHE A 31 -7.52 -16.52 -8.70
C PHE A 31 -8.42 -16.03 -7.56
N LEU A 32 -8.87 -14.75 -7.58
CA LEU A 32 -9.83 -14.21 -6.62
C LEU A 32 -11.17 -14.94 -6.69
N LEU A 33 -11.70 -15.20 -7.90
CA LEU A 33 -12.94 -15.95 -8.08
C LEU A 33 -12.81 -17.37 -7.53
N LEU A 34 -11.70 -18.06 -7.80
CA LEU A 34 -11.42 -19.39 -7.25
C LEU A 34 -11.30 -19.35 -5.73
N SER A 35 -10.66 -18.34 -5.16
CA SER A 35 -10.51 -18.18 -3.71
C SER A 35 -11.86 -17.95 -3.02
N ILE A 36 -12.71 -17.09 -3.60
CA ILE A 36 -14.09 -16.87 -3.09
C ILE A 36 -14.92 -18.14 -3.18
N SER A 37 -14.86 -18.85 -4.32
CA SER A 37 -15.56 -20.13 -4.48
C SER A 37 -15.05 -21.18 -3.49
N GLY A 38 -13.74 -21.19 -3.20
CA GLY A 38 -13.14 -22.06 -2.20
C GLY A 38 -13.69 -21.80 -0.79
N ILE A 39 -13.89 -20.55 -0.40
CA ILE A 39 -14.53 -20.20 0.89
C ILE A 39 -15.97 -20.72 0.91
N VAL A 40 -16.73 -20.52 -0.16
CA VAL A 40 -18.13 -20.99 -0.24
C VAL A 40 -18.20 -22.52 -0.09
N LEU A 41 -17.31 -23.25 -0.76
CA LEU A 41 -17.22 -24.70 -0.66
C LEU A 41 -16.73 -25.20 0.69
N TRP A 42 -15.92 -24.39 1.39
CA TRP A 42 -15.43 -24.72 2.72
C TRP A 42 -16.54 -24.73 3.77
N PHE A 43 -17.57 -23.89 3.62
CA PHE A 43 -18.70 -23.88 4.55
C PHE A 43 -19.54 -25.17 4.43
N PRO A 44 -19.87 -25.82 5.56
CA PRO A 44 -20.71 -27.01 5.55
C PRO A 44 -22.15 -26.66 5.12
N LYS A 45 -22.80 -27.56 4.40
CA LYS A 45 -24.23 -27.42 3.96
C LYS A 45 -25.18 -27.03 5.11
N LYS A 46 -24.90 -27.52 6.32
CA LYS A 46 -25.63 -27.12 7.55
C LYS A 46 -24.66 -26.33 8.42
N VAL A 47 -24.82 -25.01 8.43
CA VAL A 47 -23.97 -24.07 9.21
C VAL A 47 -24.35 -24.22 10.70
N ARG A 48 -23.75 -25.21 11.35
CA ARG A 48 -23.79 -25.39 12.82
C ARG A 48 -22.33 -25.26 13.32
N TRP A 49 -22.14 -24.62 14.45
CA TRP A 49 -20.80 -24.42 15.04
C TRP A 49 -19.98 -25.72 15.14
N LYS A 50 -20.65 -26.82 15.48
CA LYS A 50 -20.04 -28.16 15.52
C LYS A 50 -19.43 -28.58 14.17
N ASN A 51 -20.14 -28.30 13.07
CA ASN A 51 -19.71 -28.67 11.71
C ASN A 51 -18.57 -27.73 11.22
N VAL A 52 -18.69 -26.44 11.50
CA VAL A 52 -17.65 -25.44 11.20
C VAL A 52 -16.35 -25.79 11.93
N LYS A 53 -16.42 -26.13 13.24
CA LYS A 53 -15.25 -26.53 14.03
C LYS A 53 -14.55 -27.78 13.47
N GLN A 54 -15.26 -28.66 12.77
CA GLN A 54 -14.64 -29.82 12.13
C GLN A 54 -13.76 -29.43 10.93
N GLY A 55 -14.06 -28.35 10.21
CA GLY A 55 -13.26 -27.82 9.11
C GLY A 55 -11.88 -27.32 9.53
N PHE A 56 -11.68 -27.06 10.82
CA PHE A 56 -10.37 -26.67 11.40
C PHE A 56 -9.59 -27.82 12.01
N LYS A 57 -10.08 -29.06 11.92
CA LYS A 57 -9.41 -30.23 12.48
C LYS A 57 -8.66 -31.01 11.40
N ILE A 58 -7.39 -31.25 11.63
CA ILE A 58 -6.56 -32.12 10.80
C ILE A 58 -6.50 -33.50 11.46
N LYS A 59 -6.95 -34.53 10.73
CA LYS A 59 -6.89 -35.93 11.20
C LYS A 59 -5.53 -36.54 10.89
N THR A 60 -4.58 -36.39 11.79
CA THR A 60 -3.18 -36.83 11.60
C THR A 60 -3.05 -38.36 11.46
N ASN A 61 -3.98 -39.14 11.99
CA ASN A 61 -3.98 -40.61 11.92
C ASN A 61 -4.75 -41.16 10.70
N ALA A 62 -5.02 -40.33 9.69
CA ALA A 62 -5.69 -40.71 8.47
C ALA A 62 -4.68 -41.01 7.34
N ASN A 63 -5.17 -41.51 6.20
CA ASN A 63 -4.35 -41.69 5.01
C ASN A 63 -3.87 -40.33 4.46
N TRP A 64 -2.79 -40.34 3.66
CA TRP A 64 -2.17 -39.13 3.10
C TRP A 64 -3.14 -38.23 2.34
N LYS A 65 -4.06 -38.81 1.55
CA LYS A 65 -5.07 -38.03 0.80
C LYS A 65 -5.97 -37.21 1.74
N ARG A 66 -6.39 -37.80 2.87
CA ARG A 66 -7.22 -37.13 3.86
C ARG A 66 -6.44 -36.04 4.60
N ILE A 67 -5.21 -36.32 5.00
CA ILE A 67 -4.35 -35.33 5.67
C ILE A 67 -4.13 -34.13 4.77
N ASN A 68 -3.78 -34.36 3.49
CA ASN A 68 -3.57 -33.28 2.51
C ASN A 68 -4.83 -32.44 2.29
N HIS A 69 -5.99 -33.07 2.19
CA HIS A 69 -7.28 -32.40 2.09
C HIS A 69 -7.55 -31.51 3.34
N ASP A 70 -7.37 -32.05 4.54
CA ASP A 70 -7.60 -31.33 5.80
C ASP A 70 -6.62 -30.17 5.95
N LEU A 71 -5.34 -30.36 5.57
CA LEU A 71 -4.32 -29.30 5.54
C LEU A 71 -4.70 -28.19 4.56
N HIS A 72 -5.07 -28.55 3.33
CA HIS A 72 -5.50 -27.57 2.34
C HIS A 72 -6.71 -26.76 2.82
N ASN A 73 -7.72 -27.41 3.38
CA ASN A 73 -8.91 -26.75 3.90
C ASN A 73 -8.59 -25.80 5.05
N THR A 74 -7.80 -26.27 6.03
CA THR A 74 -7.51 -25.48 7.23
C THR A 74 -6.55 -24.33 6.94
N LEU A 75 -5.43 -24.61 6.29
CA LEU A 75 -4.44 -23.57 5.95
C LEU A 75 -4.97 -22.63 4.89
N GLY A 76 -5.70 -23.15 3.89
CA GLY A 76 -6.33 -22.36 2.85
C GLY A 76 -7.34 -21.36 3.41
N PHE A 77 -8.13 -21.75 4.42
CA PHE A 77 -9.07 -20.83 5.08
C PHE A 77 -8.33 -19.65 5.76
N TYR A 78 -7.28 -19.94 6.54
CA TYR A 78 -6.50 -18.88 7.20
C TYR A 78 -5.76 -17.99 6.20
N ALA A 79 -5.17 -18.59 5.16
CA ALA A 79 -4.46 -17.85 4.13
C ALA A 79 -5.40 -17.01 3.25
N CYS A 80 -6.65 -17.44 3.07
CA CYS A 80 -7.57 -16.86 2.10
C CYS A 80 -7.86 -15.38 2.36
N VAL A 81 -7.95 -14.95 3.63
CA VAL A 81 -8.17 -13.54 3.99
C VAL A 81 -7.03 -12.67 3.48
N PHE A 82 -5.79 -13.09 3.72
CA PHE A 82 -4.59 -12.38 3.26
C PHE A 82 -4.50 -12.38 1.74
N ILE A 83 -4.75 -13.53 1.12
CA ILE A 83 -4.73 -13.70 -0.34
C ILE A 83 -5.77 -12.80 -1.02
N LEU A 84 -6.98 -12.70 -0.49
CA LEU A 84 -8.03 -11.82 -1.02
C LEU A 84 -7.60 -10.34 -0.92
N ILE A 85 -7.08 -9.93 0.24
CA ILE A 85 -6.60 -8.57 0.44
C ILE A 85 -5.47 -8.25 -0.55
N MET A 86 -4.48 -9.13 -0.69
CA MET A 86 -3.36 -8.96 -1.62
C MET A 86 -3.82 -8.96 -3.07
N GLY A 87 -4.76 -9.82 -3.46
CA GLY A 87 -5.31 -9.86 -4.81
C GLY A 87 -6.09 -8.58 -5.16
N ILE A 88 -7.00 -8.15 -4.28
CA ILE A 88 -7.82 -6.94 -4.46
C ILE A 88 -6.91 -5.70 -4.56
N THR A 89 -5.95 -5.57 -3.66
CA THR A 89 -5.00 -4.45 -3.70
C THR A 89 -4.08 -4.53 -4.91
N GLY A 90 -3.62 -5.73 -5.30
CA GLY A 90 -2.75 -5.97 -6.45
C GLY A 90 -3.36 -5.54 -7.79
N LEU A 91 -4.67 -5.70 -7.97
CA LEU A 91 -5.38 -5.26 -9.19
C LEU A 91 -5.25 -3.75 -9.44
N CYS A 92 -5.00 -2.93 -8.40
CA CYS A 92 -4.77 -1.50 -8.55
C CYS A 92 -3.52 -1.17 -9.40
N TRP A 93 -2.54 -2.08 -9.48
CA TRP A 93 -1.37 -1.92 -10.35
C TRP A 93 -1.60 -2.48 -11.75
N SER A 94 -2.46 -3.48 -11.89
CA SER A 94 -2.70 -4.14 -13.17
C SER A 94 -3.62 -3.33 -14.08
N PHE A 95 -4.70 -2.77 -13.53
CA PHE A 95 -5.72 -2.07 -14.31
C PHE A 95 -5.98 -0.66 -13.77
N GLU A 96 -5.81 0.35 -14.64
CA GLU A 96 -6.08 1.74 -14.30
C GLU A 96 -7.58 2.00 -14.05
N SER A 97 -8.45 1.39 -14.86
CA SER A 97 -9.91 1.48 -14.69
C SER A 97 -10.37 0.93 -13.33
N TYR A 98 -9.81 -0.22 -12.93
CA TYR A 98 -10.07 -0.79 -11.61
C TYR A 98 -9.58 0.15 -10.49
N ARG A 99 -8.36 0.67 -10.60
CA ARG A 99 -7.80 1.61 -9.62
C ARG A 99 -8.66 2.86 -9.47
N LYS A 100 -9.11 3.46 -10.59
CA LYS A 100 -10.00 4.62 -10.57
C LYS A 100 -11.36 4.29 -9.93
N GLY A 101 -11.98 3.17 -10.34
CA GLY A 101 -13.25 2.72 -9.77
C GLY A 101 -13.16 2.43 -8.27
N PHE A 102 -12.09 1.76 -7.84
CA PHE A 102 -11.85 1.48 -6.42
C PHE A 102 -11.54 2.76 -5.64
N GLY A 103 -10.79 3.70 -6.22
CA GLY A 103 -10.57 5.03 -5.65
C GLY A 103 -11.86 5.82 -5.46
N ASN A 104 -12.75 5.81 -6.45
CA ASN A 104 -14.07 6.45 -6.36
C ASN A 104 -14.93 5.82 -5.25
N LEU A 105 -14.89 4.50 -5.08
CA LEU A 105 -15.59 3.79 -4.01
C LEU A 105 -15.09 4.20 -2.61
N ILE A 106 -13.78 4.39 -2.47
CA ILE A 106 -13.15 4.83 -1.20
C ILE A 106 -13.34 6.34 -0.99
N GLY A 107 -13.54 7.13 -2.06
CA GLY A 107 -13.59 8.58 -2.02
C GLY A 107 -12.20 9.24 -1.97
N ALA A 108 -11.17 8.56 -2.50
CA ALA A 108 -9.80 9.09 -2.61
C ALA A 108 -9.05 8.46 -3.78
N GLU A 109 -8.17 9.23 -4.39
CA GLU A 109 -7.30 8.71 -5.46
C GLU A 109 -6.23 7.77 -4.90
N ILE A 110 -6.16 6.57 -5.50
CA ILE A 110 -5.16 5.56 -5.15
C ILE A 110 -3.86 5.85 -5.92
N PHE A 111 -2.73 5.83 -5.20
CA PHE A 111 -1.39 6.15 -5.71
C PHE A 111 -1.23 7.59 -6.21
N ASN A 112 -2.12 8.47 -5.81
CA ASN A 112 -1.96 9.88 -6.10
C ASN A 112 -0.78 10.44 -5.27
N ARG A 113 0.19 11.02 -5.96
CA ARG A 113 1.32 11.74 -5.40
C ARG A 113 1.26 13.22 -5.81
N THR A 114 0.06 13.78 -5.85
CA THR A 114 -0.06 15.21 -6.11
C THR A 114 0.62 15.94 -4.97
N THR A 115 1.69 16.65 -5.31
CA THR A 115 2.27 17.67 -4.44
C THR A 115 1.38 18.90 -4.54
N PRO A 116 1.04 19.53 -3.42
CA PRO A 116 0.28 20.79 -3.44
C PRO A 116 0.95 21.80 -4.36
N ALA A 117 0.14 22.47 -5.19
CA ALA A 117 0.62 23.60 -5.96
C ALA A 117 0.62 24.82 -5.04
N PHE A 118 1.81 25.33 -4.72
CA PHE A 118 1.94 26.57 -3.97
C PHE A 118 2.22 27.71 -4.94
N GLU A 119 1.55 28.84 -4.76
CA GLU A 119 1.91 30.09 -5.40
C GLU A 119 3.17 30.61 -4.72
N LEU A 120 4.31 30.41 -5.37
CA LEU A 120 5.58 30.94 -4.91
C LEU A 120 5.73 32.36 -5.39
N ASP A 121 5.95 33.27 -4.46
CA ASP A 121 6.32 34.63 -4.78
C ASP A 121 7.69 34.63 -5.48
N LYS A 122 7.65 34.83 -6.81
CA LYS A 122 8.84 34.84 -7.68
C LYS A 122 9.73 36.06 -7.46
N THR A 123 9.25 37.05 -6.71
CA THR A 123 9.94 38.33 -6.51
C THR A 123 10.91 38.31 -5.35
N LEU A 124 10.79 37.37 -4.43
CA LEU A 124 11.67 37.26 -3.26
C LEU A 124 12.98 36.56 -3.65
N LYS A 125 14.01 37.37 -4.00
CA LYS A 125 15.42 36.96 -3.98
C LYS A 125 15.89 36.79 -2.53
N LYS A 126 15.32 35.87 -1.77
CA LYS A 126 15.83 35.50 -0.47
C LYS A 126 17.02 34.57 -0.64
N GLU A 127 18.05 34.74 0.18
CA GLU A 127 19.15 33.79 0.27
C GLU A 127 18.63 32.40 0.53
N MET A 128 19.23 31.42 -0.13
CA MET A 128 18.84 30.02 0.08
C MET A 128 19.28 29.58 1.47
N VAL A 129 18.36 29.06 2.25
CA VAL A 129 18.68 28.42 3.53
C VAL A 129 19.64 27.25 3.32
N SER A 130 20.60 27.05 4.20
CA SER A 130 21.44 25.87 4.18
C SER A 130 20.62 24.61 4.42
N ILE A 131 21.06 23.48 3.88
CA ILE A 131 20.34 22.22 4.08
C ILE A 131 20.29 21.82 5.56
N ASP A 132 21.31 22.12 6.33
CA ASP A 132 21.39 21.83 7.76
C ASP A 132 20.37 22.66 8.56
N GLU A 133 20.21 23.94 8.23
CA GLU A 133 19.18 24.80 8.83
C GLU A 133 17.77 24.34 8.42
N ALA A 134 17.58 23.98 7.15
CA ALA A 134 16.28 23.47 6.68
C ALA A 134 15.89 22.16 7.40
N ILE A 135 16.85 21.25 7.62
CA ILE A 135 16.64 20.02 8.41
C ILE A 135 16.36 20.34 9.87
N ALA A 136 17.04 21.32 10.46
CA ALA A 136 16.83 21.75 11.84
C ALA A 136 15.39 22.31 12.03
N ILE A 137 14.93 23.15 11.10
CA ILE A 137 13.55 23.68 11.08
C ILE A 137 12.53 22.54 10.94
N ALA A 138 12.79 21.60 10.02
CA ALA A 138 11.91 20.46 9.80
C ALA A 138 11.79 19.57 11.06
N ASN A 139 12.91 19.27 11.73
CA ASN A 139 12.93 18.49 12.95
C ASN A 139 12.25 19.22 14.14
N LYS A 140 12.39 20.53 14.22
CA LYS A 140 11.69 21.34 15.22
C LYS A 140 10.16 21.33 15.00
N THR A 141 9.72 21.37 13.75
CA THR A 141 8.29 21.39 13.38
C THR A 141 7.66 20.03 13.52
N LEU A 142 8.37 18.97 13.07
CA LEU A 142 7.97 17.57 13.21
C LEU A 142 8.76 16.95 14.38
N ASN A 143 8.44 17.39 15.59
CA ASN A 143 9.18 17.07 16.82
C ASN A 143 8.78 15.69 17.39
N TYR A 144 9.19 14.63 16.68
CA TYR A 144 9.07 13.23 17.11
C TYR A 144 10.17 12.39 16.43
N ASN A 145 10.40 11.17 16.95
CA ASN A 145 11.37 10.25 16.38
C ASN A 145 10.84 9.62 15.08
N GLY A 146 11.71 9.47 14.11
CA GLY A 146 11.37 8.85 12.84
C GLY A 146 12.33 9.24 11.73
N GLU A 147 12.34 8.44 10.68
CA GLU A 147 13.17 8.66 9.50
C GLU A 147 12.70 9.91 8.75
N LEU A 148 13.62 10.82 8.47
CA LEU A 148 13.38 12.04 7.72
C LEU A 148 13.98 11.91 6.31
N SER A 149 13.13 11.98 5.28
CA SER A 149 13.56 12.06 3.89
C SER A 149 13.33 13.47 3.32
N VAL A 150 14.25 13.94 2.50
CA VAL A 150 14.22 15.27 1.90
C VAL A 150 14.16 15.14 0.38
N SER A 151 13.19 15.82 -0.24
CA SER A 151 13.16 16.05 -1.68
C SER A 151 13.53 17.49 -1.97
N PHE A 152 14.60 17.68 -2.75
CA PHE A 152 15.10 18.99 -3.10
C PHE A 152 14.23 19.71 -4.14
N PRO A 153 14.25 21.04 -4.15
CA PRO A 153 13.61 21.83 -5.19
C PRO A 153 14.06 21.40 -6.59
N ASN A 154 13.12 21.30 -7.50
CA ASN A 154 13.37 20.95 -8.89
C ASN A 154 12.58 21.87 -9.85
N LYS A 155 12.68 21.64 -11.17
CA LYS A 155 12.00 22.46 -12.20
C LYS A 155 10.47 22.48 -12.08
N LYS A 156 9.86 21.43 -11.47
CA LYS A 156 8.40 21.34 -11.27
C LYS A 156 7.99 21.94 -9.93
N ASN A 157 8.75 21.67 -8.89
CA ASN A 157 8.43 22.06 -7.50
C ASN A 157 9.63 22.85 -6.95
N ASN A 158 9.49 24.18 -6.86
CA ASN A 158 10.55 25.08 -6.43
C ASN A 158 10.63 25.23 -4.89
N TYR A 159 10.39 24.11 -4.15
CA TYR A 159 10.39 24.06 -2.69
C TYR A 159 10.91 22.71 -2.20
N TYR A 160 11.35 22.69 -0.94
CA TYR A 160 11.72 21.45 -0.25
C TYR A 160 10.48 20.70 0.21
N VAL A 161 10.52 19.38 0.12
CA VAL A 161 9.52 18.51 0.73
C VAL A 161 10.22 17.57 1.71
N PHE A 162 9.96 17.79 2.98
CA PHE A 162 10.40 16.91 4.06
C PHE A 162 9.28 15.91 4.36
N ARG A 163 9.62 14.62 4.36
CA ARG A 163 8.70 13.53 4.74
C ARG A 163 9.27 12.84 5.95
N LYS A 164 8.54 12.85 7.06
CA LYS A 164 8.97 12.18 8.29
C LYS A 164 8.03 11.02 8.60
N ALA A 165 8.59 9.81 8.70
CA ALA A 165 7.86 8.64 9.16
C ALA A 165 7.64 8.78 10.66
N ASN A 166 6.38 8.72 11.12
CA ASN A 166 6.06 8.72 12.53
C ASN A 166 5.96 7.27 13.01
N GLU A 167 6.80 6.88 13.96
CA GLU A 167 6.82 5.54 14.54
C GLU A 167 5.48 5.13 15.18
N ALA A 168 4.64 6.11 15.56
CA ALA A 168 3.29 5.87 16.08
C ALA A 168 2.25 5.57 14.99
N ASN A 169 2.60 5.66 13.70
CA ASN A 169 1.70 5.34 12.61
C ASN A 169 1.69 3.82 12.34
N LEU A 170 0.59 3.32 11.77
CA LEU A 170 0.40 1.90 11.45
C LEU A 170 1.40 1.34 10.42
N SER A 171 2.06 2.20 9.66
CA SER A 171 3.04 1.81 8.65
C SER A 171 4.08 2.91 8.48
N PRO A 172 5.37 2.54 8.32
CA PRO A 172 6.45 3.50 8.08
C PRO A 172 6.32 4.24 6.75
N VAL A 173 5.48 3.75 5.83
CA VAL A 173 5.19 4.42 4.54
C VAL A 173 4.23 5.60 4.70
N THR A 174 3.53 5.70 5.84
CA THR A 174 2.64 6.81 6.15
C THR A 174 3.45 7.94 6.80
N THR A 175 3.72 9.00 6.04
CA THR A 175 4.57 10.11 6.48
C THR A 175 3.77 11.39 6.70
N ASP A 176 4.23 12.20 7.64
CA ASP A 176 3.88 13.60 7.72
C ASP A 176 4.74 14.38 6.72
N ASN A 177 4.15 15.34 6.02
CA ASN A 177 4.83 16.12 5.00
C ASN A 177 4.94 17.58 5.46
N LEU A 178 6.13 18.14 5.34
CA LEU A 178 6.37 19.56 5.53
C LEU A 178 6.90 20.14 4.23
N TYR A 179 6.26 21.19 3.78
CA TYR A 179 6.63 21.95 2.56
C TYR A 179 7.29 23.26 2.97
N MET A 180 8.47 23.53 2.46
CA MET A 180 9.31 24.67 2.83
C MET A 180 9.87 25.33 1.58
N ASP A 181 9.77 26.63 1.49
CA ASP A 181 10.39 27.39 0.41
C ASP A 181 11.94 27.37 0.50
N ARG A 182 12.60 27.94 -0.50
CA ARG A 182 14.07 28.02 -0.51
C ARG A 182 14.65 28.91 0.57
N SER A 183 13.87 29.82 1.15
CA SER A 183 14.31 30.71 2.23
C SER A 183 14.14 30.12 3.63
N GLY A 184 13.65 28.89 3.75
CA GLY A 184 13.36 28.25 5.04
C GLY A 184 12.00 28.58 5.61
N SER A 185 11.11 29.29 4.89
CA SER A 185 9.76 29.57 5.33
C SER A 185 8.86 28.35 5.14
N ILE A 186 8.12 27.98 6.19
CA ILE A 186 7.17 26.86 6.14
C ILE A 186 5.94 27.29 5.35
N MET A 187 5.63 26.58 4.29
CA MET A 187 4.47 26.81 3.41
C MET A 187 3.24 26.03 3.87
N ALA A 188 3.44 24.75 4.24
CA ALA A 188 2.37 23.90 4.76
C ALA A 188 2.94 22.72 5.54
N VAL A 189 2.13 22.17 6.44
CA VAL A 189 2.40 20.92 7.14
C VAL A 189 1.17 20.04 7.01
N GLU A 190 1.37 18.83 6.45
CA GLU A 190 0.32 17.82 6.34
C GLU A 190 0.62 16.68 7.31
N ARG A 191 -0.21 16.50 8.31
CA ARG A 191 -0.10 15.41 9.27
C ARG A 191 -0.97 14.23 8.86
N PHE A 192 -0.40 13.02 8.82
CA PHE A 192 -1.15 11.81 8.46
C PHE A 192 -2.39 11.60 9.34
N LYS A 193 -2.27 11.89 10.63
CA LYS A 193 -3.40 11.76 11.57
C LYS A 193 -4.59 12.64 11.24
N GLU A 194 -4.37 13.80 10.63
CA GLU A 194 -5.39 14.79 10.29
C GLU A 194 -6.07 14.50 8.94
N LYS A 195 -5.49 13.61 8.12
CA LYS A 195 -6.06 13.26 6.81
C LYS A 195 -7.41 12.55 6.96
N PRO A 196 -8.36 12.78 6.03
CA PRO A 196 -9.62 12.03 5.95
C PRO A 196 -9.40 10.52 5.90
N LEU A 197 -10.34 9.74 6.42
CA LEU A 197 -10.27 8.28 6.44
C LEU A 197 -10.07 7.68 5.04
N SER A 198 -10.72 8.25 4.03
CA SER A 198 -10.58 7.84 2.63
C SER A 198 -9.12 7.91 2.15
N ILE A 199 -8.42 9.02 2.44
CA ILE A 199 -7.00 9.20 2.07
C ILE A 199 -6.12 8.24 2.89
N LYS A 200 -6.43 8.02 4.17
CA LYS A 200 -5.71 7.04 5.01
C LYS A 200 -5.81 5.64 4.41
N ILE A 201 -7.02 5.20 4.05
CA ILE A 201 -7.24 3.89 3.41
C ILE A 201 -6.48 3.80 2.07
N ALA A 202 -6.60 4.81 1.22
CA ALA A 202 -5.92 4.83 -0.08
C ALA A 202 -4.39 4.74 0.06
N SER A 203 -3.81 5.39 1.07
CA SER A 203 -2.36 5.36 1.34
C SER A 203 -1.88 4.01 1.87
N LEU A 204 -2.74 3.23 2.53
CA LEU A 204 -2.42 1.90 3.06
C LEU A 204 -2.51 0.77 2.03
N ILE A 205 -3.06 1.01 0.84
CA ILE A 205 -3.18 -0.02 -0.20
C ILE A 205 -1.82 -0.63 -0.57
N ARG A 206 -0.80 0.19 -0.72
CA ARG A 206 0.56 -0.28 -1.00
C ARG A 206 1.15 -1.05 0.20
N PRO A 207 1.24 -0.49 1.41
CA PRO A 207 1.75 -1.20 2.58
C PRO A 207 1.07 -2.54 2.82
N ILE A 208 -0.25 -2.59 2.73
CA ILE A 208 -1.03 -3.83 2.93
C ILE A 208 -0.67 -4.88 1.88
N HIS A 209 -0.40 -4.47 0.63
CA HIS A 209 0.00 -5.40 -0.43
C HIS A 209 1.42 -5.89 -0.28
N THR A 210 2.34 -5.04 0.18
CA THR A 210 3.77 -5.36 0.29
C THR A 210 4.17 -5.92 1.64
N GLY A 211 3.31 -5.81 2.65
CA GLY A 211 3.60 -6.22 4.03
C GLY A 211 4.50 -5.23 4.78
N GLU A 212 4.48 -3.93 4.38
CA GLU A 212 5.25 -2.83 4.99
C GLU A 212 4.49 -2.13 6.12
#